data_e950f68387324e0f41cd9454ab27ea2a
#
_entry.id   e950f68387324e0f41cd9454ab27ea2a
#
_cell.length_a   1.000
_cell.length_b   1.000
_cell.length_c   1.000
_cell.angle_alpha   90.00
_cell.angle_beta   90.00
_cell.angle_gamma   90.00
#
_symmetry.space_group_name_H-M   'P 1'
#
loop_
_entity.id
_entity.type
_entity.pdbx_description
1 polymer ?
#
loop_
_entity_poly.entity_id
_entity_poly.type
_entity_poly.pdbx_seq_one_letter_code
_entity_poly.pdbx_strand_id
1 'polypeptide(L)'
;SEENPRGKGLTYARYRAVEFLKPEYRNRYRNAVHIGQTLAGIYRVHMVKRLESSFYAFKKSLHTLLRITNDMIKMFEEDKVIIAPDLKVKDLQAKNMELDEIIGYAIAKGYAAEDILFPADAFSPEFVEMLHHDRAILKRLNADWEQEHDDPKFDKFKENLRHKFFDKEINPSGKLVLFSESVD
;
A
#
# COMPACT_ATOMS: atom_id res chain seq x y z
N SER A 1 -0.85 -0.21 -32.28
CA SER A 1 -1.06 0.92 -31.39
C SER A 1 -0.29 0.64 -30.13
N GLU A 2 0.79 1.39 -29.90
CA GLU A 2 1.55 1.35 -28.66
C GLU A 2 0.62 1.81 -27.55
N GLU A 3 0.14 0.88 -26.74
CA GLU A 3 -0.58 1.20 -25.53
C GLU A 3 0.37 1.97 -24.63
N ASN A 4 0.02 3.22 -24.37
CA ASN A 4 0.68 4.10 -23.44
C ASN A 4 0.88 3.34 -22.11
N PRO A 5 2.12 3.06 -21.65
CA PRO A 5 2.38 2.33 -20.41
C PRO A 5 1.85 3.04 -19.17
N ARG A 6 1.43 4.29 -19.32
CA ARG A 6 0.69 5.11 -18.35
C ARG A 6 -0.82 4.86 -18.44
N GLY A 7 -1.29 3.61 -18.51
CA GLY A 7 -2.71 3.28 -18.56
C GLY A 7 -3.54 4.11 -17.56
N LYS A 8 -4.87 4.21 -17.78
CA LYS A 8 -5.79 5.04 -16.97
C LYS A 8 -5.86 4.67 -15.48
N GLY A 9 -5.13 3.64 -15.02
CA GLY A 9 -5.18 3.08 -13.67
C GLY A 9 -3.88 3.29 -12.86
N LEU A 10 -3.91 2.83 -11.61
CA LEU A 10 -2.75 2.80 -10.72
C LEU A 10 -1.66 1.88 -11.28
N THR A 11 -0.43 2.38 -11.27
CA THR A 11 0.75 1.63 -11.71
C THR A 11 1.39 0.84 -10.58
N TYR A 12 1.08 1.21 -9.33
CA TYR A 12 1.72 0.68 -8.11
C TYR A 12 3.24 0.85 -8.15
N ALA A 13 3.70 1.97 -8.70
CA ALA A 13 5.11 2.26 -8.96
C ALA A 13 5.98 2.05 -7.72
N ARG A 14 5.51 2.47 -6.54
CA ARG A 14 6.23 2.33 -5.28
C ARG A 14 6.74 0.89 -5.02
N TYR A 15 5.95 -0.12 -5.34
CA TYR A 15 6.31 -1.54 -5.13
C TYR A 15 7.29 -2.07 -6.17
N ARG A 16 7.49 -1.30 -7.23
CA ARG A 16 8.34 -1.62 -8.36
C ARG A 16 9.63 -0.80 -8.39
N ALA A 17 9.97 -0.11 -7.30
CA ALA A 17 11.08 0.83 -7.23
C ALA A 17 12.40 0.26 -7.79
N VAL A 18 12.72 -1.02 -7.50
CA VAL A 18 13.94 -1.68 -7.97
C VAL A 18 14.01 -1.78 -9.51
N GLU A 19 12.87 -1.81 -10.21
CA GLU A 19 12.85 -1.85 -11.68
C GLU A 19 13.40 -0.58 -12.30
N PHE A 20 13.31 0.53 -11.58
CA PHE A 20 13.70 1.87 -12.02
C PHE A 20 15.09 2.28 -11.56
N LEU A 21 15.78 1.44 -10.77
CA LEU A 21 17.18 1.66 -10.46
C LEU A 21 18.04 1.55 -11.73
N LYS A 22 19.00 2.45 -11.87
CA LYS A 22 20.01 2.39 -12.92
C LYS A 22 20.82 1.09 -12.82
N PRO A 23 21.37 0.58 -13.94
CA PRO A 23 22.05 -0.73 -13.98
C PRO A 23 23.14 -0.91 -12.92
N GLU A 24 23.91 0.16 -12.62
CA GLU A 24 24.99 0.16 -11.65
C GLU A 24 24.52 -0.16 -10.22
N TYR A 25 23.31 0.22 -9.88
CA TYR A 25 22.69 -0.03 -8.57
C TYR A 25 21.88 -1.32 -8.54
N ARG A 26 21.33 -1.75 -9.69
CA ARG A 26 20.40 -2.89 -9.79
C ARG A 26 21.08 -4.25 -9.55
N ASN A 27 22.38 -4.38 -9.80
CA ASN A 27 23.09 -5.67 -9.72
C ASN A 27 22.93 -6.37 -8.35
N ARG A 28 22.74 -5.62 -7.29
CA ARG A 28 22.53 -6.14 -5.92
C ARG A 28 21.13 -6.72 -5.72
N TYR A 29 20.18 -6.42 -6.61
CA TYR A 29 18.75 -6.74 -6.48
C TYR A 29 18.21 -7.61 -7.62
N ARG A 30 19.03 -8.51 -8.19
CA ARG A 30 18.66 -9.30 -9.38
C ARG A 30 17.31 -10.02 -9.25
N ASN A 31 16.95 -10.51 -8.06
CA ASN A 31 15.68 -11.18 -7.81
C ASN A 31 14.55 -10.21 -7.44
N ALA A 32 14.87 -8.98 -7.04
CA ALA A 32 13.89 -8.03 -6.52
C ALA A 32 13.01 -7.39 -7.61
N VAL A 33 13.47 -7.35 -8.87
CA VAL A 33 12.63 -6.88 -9.99
C VAL A 33 11.39 -7.77 -10.14
N HIS A 34 11.58 -9.07 -10.16
CA HIS A 34 10.46 -10.02 -10.25
C HIS A 34 9.55 -9.95 -9.01
N ILE A 35 10.14 -9.75 -7.83
CA ILE A 35 9.40 -9.55 -6.58
C ILE A 35 8.54 -8.29 -6.65
N GLY A 36 9.05 -7.18 -7.19
CA GLY A 36 8.31 -5.92 -7.33
C GLY A 36 7.05 -6.07 -8.18
N GLN A 37 7.16 -6.71 -9.32
CA GLN A 37 6.01 -6.99 -10.21
C GLN A 37 4.97 -7.88 -9.53
N THR A 38 5.43 -8.93 -8.84
CA THR A 38 4.55 -9.82 -8.06
C THR A 38 3.84 -9.06 -6.96
N LEU A 39 4.54 -8.19 -6.21
CA LEU A 39 3.95 -7.37 -5.15
C LEU A 39 2.88 -6.42 -5.69
N ALA A 40 3.13 -5.75 -6.82
CA ALA A 40 2.14 -4.88 -7.45
C ALA A 40 0.86 -5.66 -7.82
N GLY A 41 1.01 -6.88 -8.33
CA GLY A 41 -0.11 -7.79 -8.60
C GLY A 41 -0.88 -8.19 -7.35
N ILE A 42 -0.18 -8.57 -6.26
CA ILE A 42 -0.77 -8.93 -4.97
C ILE A 42 -1.55 -7.76 -4.38
N TYR A 43 -0.99 -6.53 -4.43
CA TYR A 43 -1.68 -5.35 -3.91
C TYR A 43 -2.95 -5.02 -4.69
N ARG A 44 -2.96 -5.22 -6.01
CA ARG A 44 -4.17 -5.06 -6.82
C ARG A 44 -5.29 -5.99 -6.37
N VAL A 45 -4.97 -7.28 -6.19
CA VAL A 45 -5.94 -8.27 -5.69
C VAL A 45 -6.36 -7.95 -4.27
N HIS A 46 -5.42 -7.52 -3.41
CA HIS A 46 -5.73 -7.13 -2.05
C HIS A 46 -6.71 -5.96 -1.98
N MET A 47 -6.55 -4.93 -2.82
CA MET A 47 -7.48 -3.80 -2.87
C MET A 47 -8.89 -4.23 -3.26
N VAL A 48 -9.04 -5.15 -4.23
CA VAL A 48 -10.36 -5.71 -4.59
C VAL A 48 -10.96 -6.46 -3.41
N LYS A 49 -10.20 -7.34 -2.75
CA LYS A 49 -10.66 -8.07 -1.56
C LYS A 49 -11.08 -7.15 -0.42
N ARG A 50 -10.37 -6.05 -0.22
CA ARG A 50 -10.73 -5.04 0.80
C ARG A 50 -12.06 -4.38 0.48
N LEU A 51 -12.29 -4.02 -0.79
CA LEU A 51 -13.56 -3.46 -1.25
C LEU A 51 -14.71 -4.46 -1.06
N GLU A 52 -14.50 -5.73 -1.42
CA GLU A 52 -15.47 -6.80 -1.21
C GLU A 52 -15.74 -7.09 0.27
N SER A 53 -14.77 -6.86 1.14
CA SER A 53 -14.89 -7.08 2.57
C SER A 53 -15.72 -5.99 3.25
N SER A 54 -15.30 -4.73 3.11
CA SER A 54 -15.93 -3.58 3.75
C SER A 54 -15.45 -2.29 3.10
N PHE A 55 -16.34 -1.34 2.92
CA PHE A 55 -16.00 0.00 2.45
C PHE A 55 -15.06 0.73 3.41
N TYR A 56 -15.23 0.53 4.71
CA TYR A 56 -14.30 1.05 5.72
C TYR A 56 -12.87 0.53 5.51
N ALA A 57 -12.70 -0.78 5.38
CA ALA A 57 -11.41 -1.41 5.14
C ALA A 57 -10.76 -0.94 3.83
N PHE A 58 -11.55 -0.77 2.79
CA PHE A 58 -11.08 -0.24 1.50
C PHE A 58 -10.59 1.20 1.61
N LYS A 59 -11.37 2.10 2.23
CA LYS A 59 -10.99 3.49 2.49
C LYS A 59 -9.68 3.59 3.26
N LYS A 60 -9.55 2.83 4.35
CA LYS A 60 -8.32 2.76 5.15
C LYS A 60 -7.11 2.33 4.31
N SER A 61 -7.32 1.38 3.37
CA SER A 61 -6.27 0.94 2.45
C SER A 61 -5.90 2.01 1.43
N LEU A 62 -6.89 2.77 0.90
CA LEU A 62 -6.64 3.90 0.00
C LEU A 62 -5.84 5.01 0.69
N HIS A 63 -6.22 5.40 1.92
CA HIS A 63 -5.48 6.37 2.72
C HIS A 63 -4.03 5.93 2.96
N THR A 64 -3.86 4.67 3.34
CA THR A 64 -2.52 4.10 3.56
C THR A 64 -1.69 4.16 2.28
N LEU A 65 -2.27 3.76 1.13
CA LEU A 65 -1.55 3.74 -0.14
C LEU A 65 -1.15 5.16 -0.59
N LEU A 66 -2.04 6.15 -0.41
CA LEU A 66 -1.73 7.55 -0.68
C LEU A 66 -0.59 8.07 0.21
N ARG A 67 -0.66 7.79 1.52
CA ARG A 67 0.37 8.21 2.47
C ARG A 67 1.74 7.64 2.08
N ILE A 68 1.85 6.33 1.88
CA ILE A 68 3.14 5.70 1.54
C ILE A 68 3.67 6.11 0.16
N THR A 69 2.78 6.54 -0.75
CA THR A 69 3.21 7.12 -2.04
C THR A 69 3.77 8.53 -1.83
N ASN A 70 3.14 9.35 -0.98
CA ASN A 70 3.66 10.66 -0.61
C ASN A 70 5.01 10.54 0.11
N ASP A 71 5.14 9.59 1.04
CA ASP A 71 6.41 9.33 1.76
C ASP A 71 7.54 9.00 0.78
N MET A 72 7.26 8.17 -0.25
CA MET A 72 8.25 7.87 -1.27
C MET A 72 8.64 9.12 -2.09
N ILE A 73 7.68 9.97 -2.45
CA ILE A 73 7.96 11.22 -3.17
C ILE A 73 8.83 12.16 -2.29
N LYS A 74 8.53 12.27 -1.00
CA LYS A 74 9.33 13.04 -0.04
C LYS A 74 10.78 12.54 0.01
N MET A 75 11.01 11.22 0.00
CA MET A 75 12.35 10.64 -0.06
C MET A 75 13.14 11.13 -1.30
N PHE A 76 12.48 11.28 -2.45
CA PHE A 76 13.09 11.84 -3.66
C PHE A 76 13.42 13.32 -3.52
N GLU A 77 12.51 14.10 -2.90
CA GLU A 77 12.72 15.53 -2.64
C GLU A 77 13.89 15.78 -1.68
N GLU A 78 14.12 14.86 -0.72
CA GLU A 78 15.21 14.90 0.25
C GLU A 78 16.51 14.24 -0.24
N ASP A 79 16.53 13.70 -1.47
CA ASP A 79 17.65 12.96 -2.04
C ASP A 79 18.10 11.76 -1.17
N LYS A 80 17.14 11.11 -0.48
CA LYS A 80 17.37 10.00 0.45
C LYS A 80 16.34 8.89 0.25
N VAL A 81 16.48 8.10 -0.80
CA VAL A 81 15.53 7.05 -1.14
C VAL A 81 15.92 5.74 -0.48
N ILE A 82 15.06 5.23 0.41
CA ILE A 82 15.30 3.97 1.12
C ILE A 82 14.62 2.82 0.38
N ILE A 83 15.40 1.84 -0.04
CA ILE A 83 14.95 0.53 -0.52
C ILE A 83 15.54 -0.55 0.38
N ALA A 84 14.72 -1.08 1.27
CA ALA A 84 15.08 -2.17 2.16
C ALA A 84 13.91 -3.19 2.15
N PRO A 85 13.95 -4.20 1.26
CA PRO A 85 12.84 -5.14 1.09
C PRO A 85 12.42 -5.86 2.38
N ASP A 86 13.40 -6.17 3.22
CA ASP A 86 13.20 -6.88 4.49
C ASP A 86 12.87 -5.94 5.68
N LEU A 87 13.03 -4.63 5.49
CA LEU A 87 12.71 -3.63 6.49
C LEU A 87 11.31 -3.08 6.25
N LYS A 88 10.44 -3.16 7.24
CA LYS A 88 9.07 -2.63 7.16
C LYS A 88 9.06 -1.10 7.30
N VAL A 89 9.71 -0.40 6.36
CA VAL A 89 9.85 1.07 6.34
C VAL A 89 8.51 1.77 6.54
N LYS A 90 7.44 1.28 5.90
CA LYS A 90 6.07 1.80 6.08
C LYS A 90 5.57 1.77 7.52
N ASP A 91 5.98 0.73 8.29
CA ASP A 91 5.54 0.60 9.69
C ASP A 91 6.32 1.57 10.60
N LEU A 92 7.56 1.89 10.25
CA LEU A 92 8.38 2.89 10.93
C LEU A 92 7.86 4.31 10.64
N GLN A 93 7.54 4.60 9.39
CA GLN A 93 6.91 5.86 8.99
C GLN A 93 5.52 6.04 9.65
N ALA A 94 4.75 4.96 9.78
CA ALA A 94 3.46 5.00 10.49
C ALA A 94 3.58 5.33 11.98
N LYS A 95 4.78 5.18 12.58
CA LYS A 95 5.12 5.61 13.94
C LYS A 95 5.66 7.03 14.00
N ASN A 96 5.51 7.82 12.93
CA ASN A 96 6.03 9.19 12.78
C ASN A 96 7.56 9.28 12.92
N MET A 97 8.29 8.22 12.60
CA MET A 97 9.75 8.27 12.55
C MET A 97 10.20 9.09 11.34
N GLU A 98 11.08 10.03 11.59
CA GLU A 98 11.72 10.81 10.52
C GLU A 98 12.69 9.94 9.72
N LEU A 99 13.03 10.38 8.51
CA LEU A 99 13.81 9.58 7.57
C LEU A 99 15.19 9.19 8.13
N ASP A 100 15.88 10.12 8.79
CA ASP A 100 17.18 9.87 9.42
C ASP A 100 17.09 8.87 10.60
N GLU A 101 15.96 8.87 11.34
CA GLU A 101 15.71 7.88 12.38
C GLU A 101 15.48 6.48 11.80
N ILE A 102 14.79 6.39 10.65
CA ILE A 102 14.58 5.13 9.92
C ILE A 102 15.91 4.58 9.42
N ILE A 103 16.79 5.43 8.88
CA ILE A 103 18.14 5.05 8.43
C ILE A 103 18.94 4.53 9.63
N GLY A 104 18.97 5.27 10.74
CA GLY A 104 19.65 4.85 11.97
C GLY A 104 19.13 3.51 12.51
N TYR A 105 17.81 3.31 12.50
CA TYR A 105 17.20 2.04 12.89
C TYR A 105 17.64 0.89 11.97
N ALA A 106 17.67 1.10 10.66
CA ALA A 106 18.09 0.09 9.71
C ALA A 106 19.55 -0.32 9.94
N ILE A 107 20.44 0.66 10.15
CA ILE A 107 21.86 0.42 10.46
C ILE A 107 21.99 -0.37 11.77
N ALA A 108 21.22 -0.03 12.81
CA ALA A 108 21.20 -0.77 14.07
C ALA A 108 20.70 -2.20 13.93
N LYS A 109 19.94 -2.50 12.88
CA LYS A 109 19.49 -3.85 12.50
C LYS A 109 20.49 -4.60 11.63
N GLY A 110 21.65 -4.02 11.32
CA GLY A 110 22.71 -4.65 10.56
C GLY A 110 22.68 -4.39 9.05
N TYR A 111 21.83 -3.46 8.58
CA TYR A 111 21.88 -3.03 7.19
C TYR A 111 23.06 -2.08 6.97
N ALA A 112 23.82 -2.26 5.91
CA ALA A 112 24.80 -1.26 5.49
C ALA A 112 24.05 -0.10 4.80
N ALA A 113 24.41 1.14 5.11
CA ALA A 113 23.73 2.31 4.55
C ALA A 113 23.78 2.31 3.01
N GLU A 114 24.92 1.95 2.43
CA GLU A 114 25.12 1.85 0.98
C GLU A 114 24.27 0.79 0.29
N ASP A 115 23.72 -0.14 1.05
CA ASP A 115 22.87 -1.20 0.52
C ASP A 115 21.37 -0.83 0.51
N ILE A 116 20.98 0.16 1.28
CA ILE A 116 19.56 0.53 1.45
C ILE A 116 19.25 1.97 1.08
N LEU A 117 20.24 2.87 1.09
CA LEU A 117 20.06 4.30 0.84
C LEU A 117 20.61 4.66 -0.54
N PHE A 118 19.78 5.29 -1.35
CA PHE A 118 20.08 5.68 -2.72
C PHE A 118 19.81 7.17 -2.92
N PRO A 119 20.67 7.89 -3.67
CA PRO A 119 20.32 9.22 -4.12
C PRO A 119 19.18 9.16 -5.15
N ALA A 120 18.44 10.24 -5.29
CA ALA A 120 17.32 10.32 -6.22
C ALA A 120 17.73 10.04 -7.67
N ASP A 121 18.93 10.47 -8.05
CA ASP A 121 19.48 10.26 -9.40
C ASP A 121 19.88 8.79 -9.69
N ALA A 122 19.87 7.92 -8.67
CA ALA A 122 20.03 6.47 -8.88
C ALA A 122 18.87 5.83 -9.64
N PHE A 123 17.75 6.55 -9.78
CA PHE A 123 16.54 6.07 -10.45
C PHE A 123 16.34 6.73 -11.81
N SER A 124 15.60 6.06 -12.68
CA SER A 124 15.12 6.68 -13.92
C SER A 124 14.08 7.77 -13.61
N PRO A 125 14.06 8.89 -14.36
CA PRO A 125 13.07 9.96 -14.16
C PRO A 125 11.62 9.48 -14.27
N GLU A 126 11.38 8.47 -15.08
CA GLU A 126 10.06 7.86 -15.27
C GLU A 126 9.46 7.36 -13.94
N PHE A 127 10.29 6.92 -13.00
CA PHE A 127 9.79 6.44 -11.70
C PHE A 127 9.07 7.54 -10.91
N VAL A 128 9.67 8.72 -10.82
CA VAL A 128 9.06 9.87 -10.13
C VAL A 128 7.78 10.31 -10.83
N GLU A 129 7.76 10.33 -12.17
CA GLU A 129 6.55 10.63 -12.94
C GLU A 129 5.41 9.63 -12.63
N MET A 130 5.72 8.33 -12.53
CA MET A 130 4.74 7.31 -12.19
C MET A 130 4.25 7.45 -10.74
N LEU A 131 5.10 7.82 -9.78
CA LEU A 131 4.68 8.12 -8.41
C LEU A 131 3.71 9.30 -8.35
N HIS A 132 3.98 10.37 -9.10
CA HIS A 132 3.08 11.51 -9.19
C HIS A 132 1.75 11.15 -9.86
N HIS A 133 1.77 10.32 -10.90
CA HIS A 133 0.58 9.78 -11.54
C HIS A 133 -0.27 8.98 -10.54
N ASP A 134 0.33 8.01 -9.84
CA ASP A 134 -0.35 7.21 -8.83
C ASP A 134 -0.92 8.10 -7.71
N ARG A 135 -0.15 9.09 -7.24
CA ARG A 135 -0.61 10.05 -6.24
C ARG A 135 -1.86 10.81 -6.69
N ALA A 136 -1.90 11.27 -7.94
CA ALA A 136 -3.04 12.02 -8.47
C ALA A 136 -4.31 11.14 -8.50
N ILE A 137 -4.19 9.90 -8.94
CA ILE A 137 -5.30 8.94 -8.94
C ILE A 137 -5.75 8.65 -7.51
N LEU A 138 -4.81 8.38 -6.60
CA LEU A 138 -5.13 8.06 -5.20
C LEU A 138 -5.80 9.23 -4.47
N LYS A 139 -5.37 10.48 -4.71
CA LYS A 139 -6.03 11.67 -4.16
C LYS A 139 -7.49 11.75 -4.61
N ARG A 140 -7.75 11.54 -5.91
CA ARG A 140 -9.12 11.55 -6.45
C ARG A 140 -9.94 10.41 -5.83
N LEU A 141 -9.43 9.18 -5.84
CA LEU A 141 -10.13 8.05 -5.26
C LEU A 141 -10.44 8.24 -3.77
N ASN A 142 -9.50 8.78 -2.98
CA ASN A 142 -9.77 9.07 -1.58
C ASN A 142 -10.90 10.10 -1.44
N ALA A 143 -10.88 11.19 -2.22
CA ALA A 143 -11.92 12.22 -2.17
C ALA A 143 -13.30 11.65 -2.58
N ASP A 144 -13.35 10.85 -3.64
CA ASP A 144 -14.59 10.22 -4.11
C ASP A 144 -15.17 9.26 -3.05
N TRP A 145 -14.30 8.43 -2.44
CA TRP A 145 -14.72 7.46 -1.43
C TRP A 145 -15.01 8.07 -0.05
N GLU A 146 -14.49 9.26 0.27
CA GLU A 146 -14.88 9.98 1.49
C GLU A 146 -16.36 10.38 1.47
N GLN A 147 -16.93 10.63 0.30
CA GLN A 147 -18.34 10.97 0.12
C GLN A 147 -19.26 9.74 0.26
N GLU A 148 -18.75 8.55 0.13
CA GLU A 148 -19.50 7.31 0.26
C GLU A 148 -19.68 6.96 1.73
N HIS A 149 -20.89 6.99 2.25
CA HIS A 149 -21.21 6.73 3.66
C HIS A 149 -21.93 5.40 3.89
N ASP A 150 -22.50 4.85 2.84
CA ASP A 150 -23.27 3.62 2.91
C ASP A 150 -22.34 2.42 2.65
N ASP A 151 -22.38 1.43 3.55
CA ASP A 151 -21.75 0.12 3.37
C ASP A 151 -22.84 -0.95 3.30
N PRO A 152 -23.30 -1.34 2.09
CA PRO A 152 -24.42 -2.27 1.94
C PRO A 152 -24.23 -3.60 2.65
N LYS A 153 -22.98 -4.07 2.73
CA LYS A 153 -22.64 -5.33 3.41
C LYS A 153 -22.78 -5.18 4.93
N PHE A 154 -22.29 -4.07 5.46
CA PHE A 154 -22.42 -3.76 6.88
C PHE A 154 -23.87 -3.51 7.27
N ASP A 155 -24.63 -2.83 6.44
CA ASP A 155 -26.06 -2.59 6.68
C ASP A 155 -26.86 -3.89 6.65
N LYS A 156 -26.57 -4.77 5.71
CA LYS A 156 -27.17 -6.10 5.68
C LYS A 156 -26.78 -6.97 6.88
N PHE A 157 -25.54 -6.85 7.35
CA PHE A 157 -25.12 -7.51 8.58
C PHE A 157 -25.91 -6.99 9.79
N LYS A 158 -26.04 -5.68 9.95
CA LYS A 158 -26.83 -5.06 11.04
C LYS A 158 -28.30 -5.51 11.02
N GLU A 159 -28.90 -5.55 9.83
CA GLU A 159 -30.27 -6.04 9.64
C GLU A 159 -30.38 -7.49 10.13
N ASN A 160 -29.51 -8.37 9.67
CA ASN A 160 -29.53 -9.77 10.07
C ASN A 160 -29.23 -9.96 11.56
N LEU A 161 -28.34 -9.12 12.14
CA LEU A 161 -28.06 -9.15 13.57
C LEU A 161 -29.30 -8.86 14.41
N ARG A 162 -30.14 -7.91 13.96
CA ARG A 162 -31.37 -7.52 14.68
C ARG A 162 -32.53 -8.52 14.53
N HIS A 163 -32.67 -9.10 13.34
CA HIS A 163 -33.88 -9.82 12.97
C HIS A 163 -33.68 -11.32 12.76
N LYS A 164 -32.47 -11.80 12.58
CA LYS A 164 -32.23 -13.20 12.21
C LYS A 164 -31.23 -13.93 13.11
N PHE A 165 -30.07 -13.32 13.41
CA PHE A 165 -29.00 -14.05 14.08
C PHE A 165 -29.31 -14.38 15.55
N PHE A 166 -30.19 -13.64 16.19
CA PHE A 166 -30.68 -13.90 17.56
C PHE A 166 -32.13 -14.37 17.63
N ASP A 167 -32.70 -14.71 16.49
CA ASP A 167 -33.99 -15.39 16.46
C ASP A 167 -33.85 -16.78 17.09
N LYS A 168 -34.67 -17.08 18.10
CA LYS A 168 -34.60 -18.33 18.86
C LYS A 168 -34.95 -19.57 18.04
N GLU A 169 -35.74 -19.41 16.99
CA GLU A 169 -36.06 -20.50 16.05
C GLU A 169 -34.85 -20.87 15.17
N ILE A 170 -34.04 -19.86 14.82
CA ILE A 170 -32.82 -20.02 13.96
C ILE A 170 -31.60 -20.30 14.82
N ASN A 171 -31.46 -19.60 15.95
CA ASN A 171 -30.32 -19.68 16.86
C ASN A 171 -30.78 -19.86 18.31
N PRO A 172 -31.21 -21.07 18.70
CA PRO A 172 -31.70 -21.35 20.06
C PRO A 172 -30.66 -21.05 21.14
N SER A 173 -29.37 -21.16 20.83
CA SER A 173 -28.27 -20.90 21.78
C SER A 173 -28.05 -19.42 22.07
N GLY A 174 -28.54 -18.52 21.19
CA GLY A 174 -28.27 -17.08 21.27
C GLY A 174 -26.80 -16.70 21.15
N LYS A 175 -25.93 -17.60 20.64
CA LYS A 175 -24.49 -17.36 20.48
C LYS A 175 -24.15 -17.08 19.02
N LEU A 176 -23.29 -16.08 18.80
CA LEU A 176 -22.78 -15.71 17.48
C LEU A 176 -21.26 -15.75 17.51
N VAL A 177 -20.64 -16.42 16.55
CA VAL A 177 -19.19 -16.43 16.35
C VAL A 177 -18.91 -15.78 15.00
N LEU A 178 -18.08 -14.76 15.01
CA LEU A 178 -17.64 -14.06 13.81
C LEU A 178 -16.19 -14.40 13.51
N PHE A 179 -15.92 -14.74 12.27
CA PHE A 179 -14.57 -14.95 11.77
C PHE A 179 -14.19 -13.80 10.84
N SER A 180 -12.98 -13.27 11.03
CA SER A 180 -12.43 -12.22 10.17
C SER A 180 -11.00 -12.60 9.75
N GLU A 181 -10.65 -12.37 8.48
CA GLU A 181 -9.28 -12.55 8.00
C GLU A 181 -8.33 -11.47 8.53
N SER A 182 -8.84 -10.31 8.90
CA SER A 182 -8.05 -9.23 9.47
C SER A 182 -8.84 -8.46 10.54
N VAL A 183 -8.11 -7.93 11.52
CA VAL A 183 -8.62 -6.99 12.52
C VAL A 183 -8.14 -5.61 12.09
N ASP A 184 -9.08 -4.72 11.73
CA ASP A 184 -8.81 -3.33 11.33
C ASP A 184 -9.10 -2.34 12.46
#